data_a2af6276400643b96d7ad2529716975a
#
_entry.id   a2af6276400643b96d7ad2529716975a
#
_cell.length_a   1.000
_cell.length_b   1.000
_cell.length_c   1.000
_cell.angle_alpha   90.00
_cell.angle_beta   90.00
_cell.angle_gamma   90.00
#
_symmetry.space_group_name_H-M   'P 1'
#
loop_
_entity.id
_entity.type
_entity.pdbx_description
1 polymer ?
#
loop_
_entity_poly.entity_id
_entity_poly.type
_entity_poly.pdbx_seq_one_letter_code
_entity_poly.pdbx_strand_id
1 'polypeptide(L)'
;GNTPYGALNPEIAEEKQILDNYYPAPQLQSQPDVWVQITVPNEFQSVGKYNIGITAGIETTLCAPTWIEGINRMNLTLVSSEHAKKVFESTGFEKRNKQTNQPEGNIKIEKPIQVLFEGADLNKYFPIPDEEIPGDDLVLELDEIKESFCFLFVGHWLQGGIGEDRKNVGLMIRLFLETFKNKKDAPSLILKVSHGACSIMDREEVLKKIDIIRNEVKGTLPNLYLLHGELEDTQMNYLYNHEKVKAMLSFTKGEGFGRPLLEFTLTAKPLLAS
;
A
#
# COMPACT_ATOMS: atom_id res chain seq x y z
N GLY A 1 -2.79 -3.04 -21.20
CA GLY A 1 -1.39 -2.72 -21.09
C GLY A 1 -0.71 -3.67 -20.13
N ASN A 2 0.58 -3.92 -20.33
CA ASN A 2 1.34 -4.70 -19.36
C ASN A 2 1.43 -3.90 -18.06
N THR A 3 0.79 -4.40 -17.02
CA THR A 3 1.00 -3.90 -15.67
C THR A 3 2.01 -4.79 -14.96
N PRO A 4 2.79 -4.28 -13.99
CA PRO A 4 3.68 -5.12 -13.19
C PRO A 4 2.93 -6.14 -12.32
N TYR A 5 1.61 -6.05 -12.24
CA TYR A 5 0.71 -6.93 -11.47
C TYR A 5 0.07 -8.06 -12.30
N GLY A 6 0.61 -8.33 -13.48
CA GLY A 6 0.12 -9.39 -14.36
C GLY A 6 -1.00 -8.96 -15.32
N ALA A 7 -1.37 -9.86 -16.21
CA ALA A 7 -2.51 -9.71 -17.08
C ALA A 7 -3.77 -10.23 -16.39
N LEU A 8 -4.94 -9.71 -16.79
CA LEU A 8 -6.21 -10.26 -16.34
C LEU A 8 -6.33 -11.72 -16.79
N ASN A 9 -6.85 -12.57 -15.89
CA ASN A 9 -7.03 -13.99 -16.13
C ASN A 9 -8.43 -14.28 -16.71
N PRO A 10 -8.56 -14.76 -17.95
CA PRO A 10 -9.88 -15.03 -18.55
C PRO A 10 -10.65 -16.20 -17.90
N GLU A 11 -10.01 -17.00 -17.06
CA GLU A 11 -10.65 -18.08 -16.30
C GLU A 11 -11.41 -17.55 -15.06
N ILE A 12 -11.09 -16.34 -14.61
CA ILE A 12 -11.81 -15.67 -13.51
C ILE A 12 -12.96 -14.87 -14.10
N ALA A 13 -14.19 -15.15 -13.68
CA ALA A 13 -15.40 -14.61 -14.28
C ALA A 13 -15.46 -13.06 -14.27
N GLU A 14 -15.04 -12.44 -13.17
CA GLU A 14 -14.99 -10.99 -13.02
C GLU A 14 -13.96 -10.35 -13.93
N GLU A 15 -12.78 -10.95 -14.03
CA GLU A 15 -11.70 -10.47 -14.90
C GLU A 15 -12.03 -10.68 -16.37
N LYS A 16 -12.67 -11.82 -16.70
CA LYS A 16 -13.18 -12.09 -18.04
C LYS A 16 -14.18 -11.02 -18.47
N GLN A 17 -15.09 -10.59 -17.58
CA GLN A 17 -16.06 -9.53 -17.89
C GLN A 17 -15.36 -8.22 -18.27
N ILE A 18 -14.22 -7.89 -17.62
CA ILE A 18 -13.41 -6.73 -17.97
C ILE A 18 -12.77 -6.92 -19.35
N LEU A 19 -12.18 -8.11 -19.61
CA LEU A 19 -11.57 -8.45 -20.89
C LEU A 19 -12.56 -8.40 -22.05
N ASP A 20 -13.77 -8.92 -21.87
CA ASP A 20 -14.82 -8.93 -22.88
C ASP A 20 -15.29 -7.50 -23.26
N ASN A 21 -15.07 -6.52 -22.38
CA ASN A 21 -15.36 -5.10 -22.61
C ASN A 21 -14.13 -4.29 -23.04
N TYR A 22 -12.98 -4.94 -23.26
CA TYR A 22 -11.77 -4.26 -23.68
C TYR A 22 -11.92 -3.65 -25.08
N TYR A 23 -11.68 -2.33 -25.17
CA TYR A 23 -11.73 -1.62 -26.44
C TYR A 23 -10.34 -1.67 -27.10
N PRO A 24 -10.18 -2.36 -28.25
CA PRO A 24 -8.85 -2.64 -28.79
C PRO A 24 -8.25 -1.49 -29.60
N ALA A 25 -9.05 -0.47 -29.93
CA ALA A 25 -8.57 0.63 -30.76
C ALA A 25 -7.90 1.74 -29.93
N PRO A 26 -6.78 2.33 -30.41
CA PRO A 26 -6.08 3.37 -29.67
C PRO A 26 -6.81 4.72 -29.64
N GLN A 27 -7.85 4.88 -30.45
CA GLN A 27 -8.62 6.12 -30.56
C GLN A 27 -10.12 5.85 -30.48
N LEU A 28 -10.81 6.67 -29.70
CA LEU A 28 -12.26 6.63 -29.63
C LEU A 28 -12.88 7.14 -30.94
N GLN A 29 -13.91 6.46 -31.44
CA GLN A 29 -14.63 6.86 -32.64
C GLN A 29 -15.53 8.08 -32.41
N SER A 30 -15.98 8.30 -31.17
CA SER A 30 -16.82 9.42 -30.76
C SER A 30 -16.54 9.79 -29.31
N GLN A 31 -16.93 10.99 -28.91
CA GLN A 31 -16.85 11.41 -27.52
C GLN A 31 -17.81 10.60 -26.65
N PRO A 32 -17.34 9.89 -25.61
CA PRO A 32 -18.22 9.14 -24.73
C PRO A 32 -19.06 10.06 -23.85
N ASP A 33 -20.25 9.62 -23.45
CA ASP A 33 -21.08 10.38 -22.53
C ASP A 33 -20.44 10.46 -21.14
N VAL A 34 -19.86 9.36 -20.66
CA VAL A 34 -19.10 9.30 -19.40
C VAL A 34 -17.71 8.76 -19.65
N TRP A 35 -16.71 9.42 -19.10
CA TRP A 35 -15.32 9.00 -19.08
C TRP A 35 -14.87 8.80 -17.63
N VAL A 36 -14.41 7.59 -17.28
CA VAL A 36 -13.84 7.27 -15.97
C VAL A 36 -12.35 7.00 -16.14
N GLN A 37 -11.54 7.68 -15.37
CA GLN A 37 -10.09 7.49 -15.38
C GLN A 37 -9.57 7.21 -13.96
N ILE A 38 -8.87 6.08 -13.80
CA ILE A 38 -8.29 5.64 -12.53
C ILE A 38 -6.77 5.79 -12.66
N THR A 39 -6.23 6.86 -12.07
CA THR A 39 -4.79 7.16 -12.10
C THR A 39 -4.46 8.30 -11.13
N VAL A 40 -3.22 8.79 -11.15
CA VAL A 40 -2.79 9.97 -10.40
C VAL A 40 -3.37 11.25 -11.03
N PRO A 41 -3.77 12.25 -10.22
CA PRO A 41 -4.54 13.39 -10.71
C PRO A 41 -3.89 14.21 -11.83
N ASN A 42 -2.57 14.34 -11.87
CA ASN A 42 -1.89 15.07 -12.93
C ASN A 42 -2.10 14.47 -14.34
N GLU A 43 -2.46 13.19 -14.41
CA GLU A 43 -2.74 12.46 -15.65
C GLU A 43 -4.21 12.53 -16.09
N PHE A 44 -5.10 13.05 -15.26
CA PHE A 44 -6.52 13.17 -15.60
C PHE A 44 -6.75 14.00 -16.86
N GLN A 45 -7.60 13.48 -17.74
CA GLN A 45 -7.96 14.11 -19.02
C GLN A 45 -9.48 14.19 -19.18
N SER A 46 -9.95 15.35 -19.66
CA SER A 46 -11.36 15.58 -19.95
C SER A 46 -11.66 15.07 -21.36
N VAL A 47 -12.07 13.81 -21.47
CA VAL A 47 -12.33 13.10 -22.73
C VAL A 47 -13.82 13.00 -23.02
N GLY A 48 -14.62 12.69 -22.00
CA GLY A 48 -16.06 12.52 -22.11
C GLY A 48 -16.86 13.82 -21.98
N LYS A 49 -18.16 13.72 -22.15
CA LYS A 49 -19.07 14.82 -21.80
C LYS A 49 -19.13 15.03 -20.30
N TYR A 50 -19.09 13.93 -19.51
CA TYR A 50 -18.94 13.93 -18.07
C TYR A 50 -17.72 13.10 -17.69
N ASN A 51 -16.81 13.65 -16.86
CA ASN A 51 -15.52 13.06 -16.57
C ASN A 51 -15.39 12.80 -15.07
N ILE A 52 -15.08 11.55 -14.71
CA ILE A 52 -14.88 11.10 -13.33
C ILE A 52 -13.42 10.66 -13.18
N GLY A 53 -12.69 11.29 -12.26
CA GLY A 53 -11.36 10.88 -11.87
C GLY A 53 -11.42 10.04 -10.59
N ILE A 54 -10.75 8.90 -10.54
CA ILE A 54 -10.61 8.08 -9.35
C ILE A 54 -9.13 7.99 -9.02
N THR A 55 -8.78 8.29 -7.77
CA THR A 55 -7.38 8.22 -7.31
C THR A 55 -7.32 7.75 -5.86
N ALA A 56 -6.26 7.01 -5.52
CA ALA A 56 -5.99 6.61 -4.13
C ALA A 56 -5.76 7.82 -3.19
N GLY A 57 -5.53 9.00 -3.77
CA GLY A 57 -5.27 10.20 -2.98
C GLY A 57 -3.80 10.42 -2.71
N ILE A 58 -3.49 11.00 -1.57
CA ILE A 58 -2.14 11.39 -1.20
C ILE A 58 -1.87 11.05 0.26
N GLU A 59 -0.66 10.59 0.52
CA GLU A 59 -0.22 10.19 1.86
C GLU A 59 0.29 11.36 2.70
N THR A 60 0.63 12.48 2.06
CA THR A 60 1.16 13.68 2.71
C THR A 60 0.05 14.67 3.06
N THR A 61 0.42 15.79 3.65
CA THR A 61 -0.51 16.86 4.05
C THR A 61 -0.65 17.97 2.99
N LEU A 62 0.05 17.83 1.87
CA LEU A 62 0.04 18.79 0.76
C LEU A 62 0.25 18.04 -0.56
N CYS A 63 -0.47 18.41 -1.61
CA CYS A 63 -0.29 17.86 -2.95
C CYS A 63 0.40 18.86 -3.89
N ALA A 64 0.91 18.37 -5.03
CA ALA A 64 1.50 19.22 -6.06
C ALA A 64 0.42 20.07 -6.78
N PRO A 65 0.76 21.29 -7.25
CA PRO A 65 -0.17 22.13 -8.00
C PRO A 65 -0.78 21.43 -9.23
N THR A 66 0.01 20.62 -9.93
CA THR A 66 -0.42 19.84 -11.10
C THR A 66 -1.53 18.83 -10.78
N TRP A 67 -1.62 18.36 -9.52
CA TRP A 67 -2.69 17.48 -9.08
C TRP A 67 -4.01 18.24 -8.93
N ILE A 68 -3.96 19.46 -8.38
CA ILE A 68 -5.15 20.34 -8.30
C ILE A 68 -5.65 20.68 -9.70
N GLU A 69 -4.75 21.03 -10.62
CA GLU A 69 -5.11 21.29 -12.02
C GLU A 69 -5.74 20.06 -12.68
N GLY A 70 -5.24 18.87 -12.37
CA GLY A 70 -5.79 17.60 -12.85
C GLY A 70 -7.20 17.36 -12.34
N ILE A 71 -7.42 17.50 -11.05
CA ILE A 71 -8.74 17.35 -10.41
C ILE A 71 -9.74 18.36 -11.02
N ASN A 72 -9.31 19.59 -11.26
CA ASN A 72 -10.18 20.62 -11.85
C ASN A 72 -10.56 20.35 -13.32
N ARG A 73 -9.86 19.42 -14.02
CA ARG A 73 -10.27 18.95 -15.35
C ARG A 73 -11.46 17.99 -15.31
N MET A 74 -11.73 17.38 -14.14
CA MET A 74 -12.82 16.41 -13.97
C MET A 74 -14.11 17.09 -13.52
N ASN A 75 -15.25 16.47 -13.83
CA ASN A 75 -16.55 16.91 -13.30
C ASN A 75 -16.75 16.42 -11.85
N LEU A 76 -16.17 15.27 -11.51
CA LEU A 76 -16.18 14.67 -10.19
C LEU A 76 -14.85 13.96 -9.98
N THR A 77 -14.27 14.06 -8.78
CA THR A 77 -13.14 13.23 -8.37
C THR A 77 -13.53 12.39 -7.16
N LEU A 78 -13.17 11.10 -7.21
CA LEU A 78 -13.38 10.15 -6.14
C LEU A 78 -12.03 9.81 -5.52
N VAL A 79 -11.97 9.83 -4.18
CA VAL A 79 -10.78 9.52 -3.38
C VAL A 79 -11.09 8.46 -2.34
N SER A 80 -10.09 7.73 -1.89
CA SER A 80 -10.28 6.57 -1.01
C SER A 80 -10.55 6.95 0.47
N SER A 81 -10.31 8.20 0.89
CA SER A 81 -10.40 8.58 2.29
C SER A 81 -10.77 10.05 2.52
N GLU A 82 -11.33 10.33 3.70
CA GLU A 82 -11.55 11.71 4.15
C GLU A 82 -10.24 12.50 4.31
N HIS A 83 -9.14 11.81 4.65
CA HIS A 83 -7.82 12.45 4.69
C HIS A 83 -7.43 12.99 3.32
N ALA A 84 -7.47 12.16 2.28
CA ALA A 84 -7.14 12.56 0.92
C ALA A 84 -8.03 13.73 0.45
N LYS A 85 -9.35 13.66 0.70
CA LYS A 85 -10.28 14.74 0.39
C LYS A 85 -9.87 16.05 1.06
N LYS A 86 -9.63 16.03 2.38
CA LYS A 86 -9.22 17.22 3.15
C LYS A 86 -7.90 17.81 2.64
N VAL A 87 -6.92 16.96 2.30
CA VAL A 87 -5.64 17.42 1.77
C VAL A 87 -5.84 18.16 0.45
N PHE A 88 -6.61 17.62 -0.49
CA PHE A 88 -6.89 18.30 -1.76
C PHE A 88 -7.65 19.61 -1.56
N GLU A 89 -8.71 19.61 -0.75
CA GLU A 89 -9.54 20.80 -0.49
C GLU A 89 -8.79 21.92 0.24
N SER A 90 -7.85 21.56 1.12
CA SER A 90 -7.04 22.50 1.90
C SER A 90 -5.80 22.99 1.17
N THR A 91 -5.36 22.30 0.11
CA THR A 91 -4.16 22.68 -0.64
C THR A 91 -4.49 23.82 -1.58
N GLY A 92 -3.68 24.89 -1.52
CA GLY A 92 -3.78 26.01 -2.43
C GLY A 92 -2.42 26.64 -2.70
N PHE A 93 -2.24 27.18 -3.90
CA PHE A 93 -1.02 27.84 -4.32
C PHE A 93 -1.32 29.17 -4.99
N GLU A 94 -0.46 30.17 -4.76
CA GLU A 94 -0.47 31.40 -5.53
C GLU A 94 0.21 31.15 -6.89
N LYS A 95 -0.50 31.36 -7.97
CA LYS A 95 0.06 31.34 -9.32
C LYS A 95 0.76 32.66 -9.60
N ARG A 96 2.04 32.60 -9.99
CA ARG A 96 2.82 33.78 -10.34
C ARG A 96 3.32 33.72 -11.77
N ASN A 97 3.32 34.86 -12.43
CA ASN A 97 3.93 35.01 -13.75
C ASN A 97 5.43 34.75 -13.68
N LYS A 98 5.93 33.84 -14.51
CA LYS A 98 7.35 33.44 -14.49
C LYS A 98 8.30 34.56 -14.90
N GLN A 99 7.84 35.55 -15.68
CA GLN A 99 8.68 36.64 -16.15
C GLN A 99 8.62 37.87 -15.24
N THR A 100 7.43 38.21 -14.74
CA THR A 100 7.22 39.44 -13.97
C THR A 100 7.16 39.19 -12.45
N ASN A 101 7.09 37.93 -12.02
CA ASN A 101 6.86 37.49 -10.61
C ASN A 101 5.59 38.09 -9.98
N GLN A 102 4.69 38.61 -10.76
CA GLN A 102 3.41 39.16 -10.29
C GLN A 102 2.40 38.03 -10.06
N PRO A 103 1.51 38.14 -9.05
CA PRO A 103 0.45 37.17 -8.83
C PRO A 103 -0.55 37.14 -9.98
N GLU A 104 -0.88 35.96 -10.50
CA GLU A 104 -1.85 35.72 -11.59
C GLU A 104 -3.11 34.99 -11.11
N GLY A 105 -3.29 34.83 -9.81
CA GLY A 105 -4.42 34.13 -9.19
C GLY A 105 -4.00 32.99 -8.27
N ASN A 106 -4.98 32.17 -7.92
CA ASN A 106 -4.77 31.03 -7.03
C ASN A 106 -5.11 29.71 -7.74
N ILE A 107 -4.32 28.69 -7.48
CA ILE A 107 -4.60 27.30 -7.86
C ILE A 107 -5.22 26.63 -6.63
N LYS A 108 -6.49 26.29 -6.71
CA LYS A 108 -7.25 25.60 -5.66
C LYS A 108 -8.28 24.66 -6.26
N ILE A 109 -8.85 23.78 -5.47
CA ILE A 109 -9.93 22.91 -5.91
C ILE A 109 -11.19 23.73 -6.21
N GLU A 110 -11.75 23.51 -7.42
CA GLU A 110 -12.98 24.13 -7.92
C GLU A 110 -14.05 23.11 -8.29
N LYS A 111 -13.68 21.83 -8.29
CA LYS A 111 -14.56 20.72 -8.67
C LYS A 111 -14.86 19.82 -7.46
N PRO A 112 -16.03 19.17 -7.44
CA PRO A 112 -16.42 18.33 -6.33
C PRO A 112 -15.48 17.13 -6.16
N ILE A 113 -15.14 16.86 -4.88
CA ILE A 113 -14.44 15.65 -4.45
C ILE A 113 -15.34 14.90 -3.50
N GLN A 114 -15.48 13.59 -3.72
CA GLN A 114 -16.23 12.70 -2.85
C GLN A 114 -15.36 11.52 -2.41
N VAL A 115 -15.65 10.98 -1.24
CA VAL A 115 -14.99 9.78 -0.76
C VAL A 115 -15.71 8.54 -1.28
N LEU A 116 -14.95 7.68 -1.96
CA LEU A 116 -15.33 6.33 -2.31
C LEU A 116 -14.38 5.38 -1.58
N PHE A 117 -14.80 4.87 -0.43
CA PHE A 117 -14.01 3.95 0.38
C PHE A 117 -13.77 2.63 -0.37
N GLU A 118 -12.51 2.18 -0.45
CA GLU A 118 -12.16 0.97 -1.22
C GLU A 118 -12.70 -0.31 -0.58
N GLY A 119 -12.73 -0.37 0.76
CA GLY A 119 -13.18 -1.55 1.48
C GLY A 119 -12.15 -2.69 1.49
N ALA A 120 -12.61 -3.86 1.95
CA ALA A 120 -11.88 -5.12 1.89
C ALA A 120 -12.84 -6.25 1.48
N ASP A 121 -12.31 -7.27 0.81
CA ASP A 121 -13.08 -8.45 0.46
C ASP A 121 -13.22 -9.39 1.66
N LEU A 122 -14.40 -9.39 2.27
CA LEU A 122 -14.72 -10.20 3.45
C LEU A 122 -14.84 -11.69 3.14
N ASN A 123 -14.84 -12.09 1.87
CA ASN A 123 -14.79 -13.51 1.49
C ASN A 123 -13.35 -14.02 1.43
N LYS A 124 -12.37 -13.11 1.36
CA LYS A 124 -10.94 -13.43 1.31
C LYS A 124 -10.25 -13.22 2.65
N TYR A 125 -10.62 -12.16 3.38
CA TYR A 125 -10.01 -11.76 4.64
C TYR A 125 -11.05 -11.77 5.76
N PHE A 126 -10.92 -12.74 6.65
CA PHE A 126 -11.85 -12.98 7.76
C PHE A 126 -11.14 -13.73 8.89
N PRO A 127 -11.66 -13.70 10.12
CA PRO A 127 -11.11 -14.48 11.22
C PRO A 127 -11.23 -15.99 10.94
N ILE A 128 -10.14 -16.73 11.10
CA ILE A 128 -10.11 -18.19 11.00
C ILE A 128 -9.70 -18.73 12.38
N PRO A 129 -10.48 -19.65 13.00
CA PRO A 129 -10.06 -20.37 14.19
C PRO A 129 -8.76 -21.17 13.93
N ASP A 130 -7.84 -21.21 14.89
CA ASP A 130 -6.53 -21.83 14.71
C ASP A 130 -6.65 -23.29 14.21
N GLU A 131 -7.63 -24.04 14.73
CA GLU A 131 -7.90 -25.42 14.32
C GLU A 131 -8.41 -25.59 12.90
N GLU A 132 -8.88 -24.52 12.26
CA GLU A 132 -9.39 -24.51 10.88
C GLU A 132 -8.36 -24.04 9.85
N ILE A 133 -7.18 -23.58 10.30
CA ILE A 133 -6.09 -23.20 9.39
C ILE A 133 -5.49 -24.50 8.83
N PRO A 134 -5.52 -24.71 7.50
CA PRO A 134 -5.02 -25.95 6.92
C PRO A 134 -3.49 -26.03 7.00
N GLY A 135 -2.96 -27.25 6.91
CA GLY A 135 -1.51 -27.49 6.83
C GLY A 135 -0.95 -27.14 5.46
N ASP A 136 -0.93 -25.84 5.13
CA ASP A 136 -0.26 -25.27 3.97
C ASP A 136 1.24 -25.14 4.23
N ASP A 137 2.08 -25.17 3.20
CA ASP A 137 3.54 -25.06 3.35
C ASP A 137 3.95 -23.78 4.11
N LEU A 138 3.27 -22.67 3.90
CA LEU A 138 3.47 -21.43 4.65
C LEU A 138 3.19 -21.62 6.14
N VAL A 139 2.10 -22.30 6.48
CA VAL A 139 1.71 -22.54 7.89
C VAL A 139 2.73 -23.42 8.57
N LEU A 140 3.22 -24.48 7.89
CA LEU A 140 4.28 -25.33 8.38
C LEU A 140 5.59 -24.56 8.63
N GLU A 141 5.97 -23.64 7.73
CA GLU A 141 7.13 -22.76 7.94
C GLU A 141 6.94 -21.83 9.15
N LEU A 142 5.74 -21.29 9.36
CA LEU A 142 5.43 -20.45 10.50
C LEU A 142 5.45 -21.25 11.82
N ASP A 143 5.03 -22.52 11.79
CA ASP A 143 5.07 -23.42 12.95
C ASP A 143 6.49 -23.77 13.41
N GLU A 144 7.49 -23.67 12.51
CA GLU A 144 8.90 -23.82 12.87
C GLU A 144 9.47 -22.62 13.64
N ILE A 145 8.82 -21.47 13.63
CA ILE A 145 9.23 -20.29 14.41
C ILE A 145 9.17 -20.62 15.89
N LYS A 146 10.26 -20.35 16.62
CA LYS A 146 10.38 -20.75 18.03
C LYS A 146 9.58 -19.88 18.99
N GLU A 147 9.39 -18.61 18.65
CA GLU A 147 8.69 -17.64 19.47
C GLU A 147 7.18 -17.82 19.35
N SER A 148 6.49 -17.81 20.48
CA SER A 148 5.03 -17.83 20.54
C SER A 148 4.37 -16.45 20.32
N PHE A 149 5.17 -15.40 20.29
CA PHE A 149 4.74 -14.03 20.01
C PHE A 149 5.56 -13.44 18.85
N CYS A 150 4.92 -13.27 17.71
CA CYS A 150 5.51 -12.62 16.55
C CYS A 150 4.75 -11.33 16.23
N PHE A 151 5.48 -10.26 16.03
CA PHE A 151 4.96 -9.13 15.29
C PHE A 151 5.05 -9.40 13.79
N LEU A 152 4.14 -8.83 13.01
CA LEU A 152 4.12 -8.93 11.56
C LEU A 152 4.26 -7.54 10.95
N PHE A 153 5.03 -7.45 9.87
CA PHE A 153 5.01 -6.32 8.95
C PHE A 153 4.73 -6.82 7.53
N VAL A 154 3.86 -6.13 6.80
CA VAL A 154 3.55 -6.42 5.39
C VAL A 154 3.72 -5.16 4.55
N GLY A 155 4.53 -5.24 3.50
CA GLY A 155 4.70 -4.12 2.58
C GLY A 155 5.95 -4.19 1.72
N HIS A 156 6.14 -3.22 0.84
CA HIS A 156 7.36 -3.08 0.07
C HIS A 156 8.41 -2.27 0.83
N TRP A 157 9.65 -2.71 0.75
CA TRP A 157 10.80 -1.95 1.24
C TRP A 157 11.58 -1.41 0.04
N LEU A 158 11.09 -0.31 -0.53
CA LEU A 158 11.66 0.32 -1.70
C LEU A 158 12.97 1.07 -1.39
N GLN A 159 13.35 2.04 -2.24
CA GLN A 159 14.56 2.83 -2.10
C GLN A 159 14.54 3.74 -0.88
N GLY A 160 15.71 4.07 -0.38
CA GLY A 160 15.94 4.95 0.77
C GLY A 160 16.79 4.30 1.86
N GLY A 161 17.52 5.10 2.60
CA GLY A 161 18.24 4.72 3.81
C GLY A 161 17.30 4.50 5.01
N ILE A 162 17.88 4.25 6.18
CA ILE A 162 17.09 4.11 7.41
C ILE A 162 16.32 5.41 7.69
N GLY A 163 15.00 5.33 7.75
CA GLY A 163 14.12 6.47 7.97
C GLY A 163 13.85 7.33 6.73
N GLU A 164 14.37 6.99 5.57
CA GLU A 164 14.12 7.72 4.32
C GLU A 164 13.00 7.08 3.49
N ASP A 165 12.90 5.75 3.50
CA ASP A 165 11.84 5.03 2.81
C ASP A 165 10.45 5.38 3.38
N ARG A 166 9.44 5.42 2.52
CA ARG A 166 8.06 5.80 2.88
C ARG A 166 7.47 4.90 3.97
N LYS A 167 7.72 3.61 3.91
CA LYS A 167 7.21 2.63 4.88
C LYS A 167 8.01 2.58 6.18
N ASN A 168 9.14 3.30 6.29
CA ASN A 168 10.03 3.29 7.46
C ASN A 168 10.46 1.89 7.91
N VAL A 169 10.61 0.95 6.99
CA VAL A 169 10.92 -0.46 7.30
C VAL A 169 12.24 -0.57 8.05
N GLY A 170 13.29 0.11 7.56
CA GLY A 170 14.59 0.09 8.22
C GLY A 170 14.56 0.68 9.63
N LEU A 171 13.86 1.80 9.82
CA LEU A 171 13.67 2.40 11.14
C LEU A 171 12.87 1.49 12.07
N MET A 172 11.80 0.88 11.58
CA MET A 172 10.98 -0.06 12.34
C MET A 172 11.79 -1.27 12.82
N ILE A 173 12.59 -1.89 11.93
CA ILE A 173 13.49 -2.99 12.28
C ILE A 173 14.47 -2.55 13.37
N ARG A 174 15.11 -1.41 13.21
CA ARG A 174 16.07 -0.88 14.19
C ARG A 174 15.42 -0.67 15.55
N LEU A 175 14.26 -0.01 15.61
CA LEU A 175 13.53 0.21 16.84
C LEU A 175 13.07 -1.10 17.50
N PHE A 176 12.64 -2.08 16.71
CA PHE A 176 12.30 -3.41 17.20
C PHE A 176 13.52 -4.07 17.87
N LEU A 177 14.66 -4.11 17.19
CA LEU A 177 15.89 -4.68 17.72
C LEU A 177 16.35 -3.98 19.00
N GLU A 178 16.37 -2.65 19.02
CA GLU A 178 16.73 -1.84 20.19
C GLU A 178 15.78 -2.05 21.39
N THR A 179 14.50 -2.22 21.12
CA THR A 179 13.48 -2.39 22.16
C THR A 179 13.57 -3.77 22.83
N PHE A 180 13.88 -4.80 22.05
CA PHE A 180 13.82 -6.18 22.51
C PHE A 180 15.20 -6.84 22.71
N LYS A 181 16.31 -6.15 22.41
CA LYS A 181 17.65 -6.69 22.69
C LYS A 181 17.84 -7.04 24.15
N ASN A 182 18.61 -8.08 24.42
CA ASN A 182 18.97 -8.58 25.76
C ASN A 182 17.76 -9.04 26.61
N LYS A 183 16.58 -9.19 26.03
CA LYS A 183 15.42 -9.77 26.72
C LYS A 183 15.45 -11.28 26.56
N LYS A 184 15.15 -12.00 27.66
CA LYS A 184 15.19 -13.46 27.69
C LYS A 184 14.10 -14.08 26.79
N ASP A 185 12.88 -13.53 26.86
CA ASP A 185 11.71 -13.99 26.11
C ASP A 185 11.28 -12.90 25.12
N ALA A 186 12.22 -12.50 24.26
CA ALA A 186 11.96 -11.50 23.25
C ALA A 186 10.97 -12.02 22.20
N PRO A 187 10.01 -11.21 21.74
CA PRO A 187 9.19 -11.55 20.59
C PRO A 187 10.05 -11.57 19.32
N SER A 188 9.54 -12.17 18.25
CA SER A 188 10.14 -12.05 16.92
C SER A 188 9.39 -11.07 16.02
N LEU A 189 10.00 -10.71 14.89
CA LEU A 189 9.37 -9.91 13.85
C LEU A 189 9.40 -10.68 12.51
N ILE A 190 8.23 -10.95 11.98
CA ILE A 190 8.05 -11.51 10.65
C ILE A 190 7.94 -10.35 9.66
N LEU A 191 8.77 -10.37 8.65
CA LEU A 191 8.83 -9.37 7.59
C LEU A 191 8.33 -10.01 6.29
N LYS A 192 7.08 -9.73 5.91
CA LYS A 192 6.53 -10.05 4.58
C LYS A 192 6.84 -8.89 3.66
N VAL A 193 8.03 -8.88 3.10
CA VAL A 193 8.56 -7.75 2.32
C VAL A 193 9.19 -8.19 1.00
N SER A 194 9.14 -7.28 0.02
CA SER A 194 9.94 -7.30 -1.20
C SER A 194 10.48 -5.90 -1.49
N HIS A 195 11.52 -5.81 -2.30
CA HIS A 195 12.07 -4.53 -2.77
C HIS A 195 11.39 -4.02 -4.06
N GLY A 196 10.53 -4.80 -4.65
CA GLY A 196 9.76 -4.46 -5.85
C GLY A 196 9.52 -5.63 -6.80
N ALA A 197 10.26 -6.72 -6.62
CA ALA A 197 10.05 -7.99 -7.32
C ALA A 197 10.22 -9.16 -6.34
N CYS A 198 9.75 -10.34 -6.70
CA CYS A 198 9.91 -11.53 -5.87
C CYS A 198 11.03 -12.45 -6.41
N SER A 199 12.14 -11.86 -6.88
CA SER A 199 13.32 -12.58 -7.38
C SER A 199 14.31 -12.93 -6.27
N ILE A 200 15.20 -13.86 -6.54
CA ILE A 200 16.31 -14.22 -5.64
C ILE A 200 17.20 -13.00 -5.37
N MET A 201 17.46 -12.17 -6.37
CA MET A 201 18.26 -10.95 -6.23
C MET A 201 17.58 -9.93 -5.30
N ASP A 202 16.28 -9.77 -5.44
CA ASP A 202 15.47 -8.92 -4.57
C ASP A 202 15.54 -9.40 -3.11
N ARG A 203 15.41 -10.70 -2.88
CA ARG A 203 15.56 -11.32 -1.55
C ARG A 203 16.92 -11.06 -0.93
N GLU A 204 17.99 -11.23 -1.70
CA GLU A 204 19.36 -10.98 -1.21
C GLU A 204 19.58 -9.50 -0.85
N GLU A 205 18.99 -8.58 -1.61
CA GLU A 205 19.07 -7.14 -1.30
C GLU A 205 18.34 -6.81 0.00
N VAL A 206 17.16 -7.37 0.22
CA VAL A 206 16.44 -7.23 1.49
C VAL A 206 17.26 -7.79 2.66
N LEU A 207 17.85 -8.98 2.51
CA LEU A 207 18.69 -9.59 3.55
C LEU A 207 19.92 -8.70 3.86
N LYS A 208 20.60 -8.15 2.86
CA LYS A 208 21.73 -7.22 3.07
C LYS A 208 21.32 -5.99 3.87
N LYS A 209 20.15 -5.41 3.57
CA LYS A 209 19.62 -4.27 4.35
C LYS A 209 19.35 -4.66 5.80
N ILE A 210 18.76 -5.82 6.04
CA ILE A 210 18.54 -6.35 7.40
C ILE A 210 19.87 -6.52 8.14
N ASP A 211 20.88 -7.11 7.50
CA ASP A 211 22.18 -7.37 8.11
C ASP A 211 22.93 -6.07 8.48
N ILE A 212 22.84 -5.04 7.64
CA ILE A 212 23.40 -3.72 7.96
C ILE A 212 22.80 -3.20 9.28
N ILE A 213 21.49 -3.25 9.42
CA ILE A 213 20.80 -2.76 10.63
C ILE A 213 21.16 -3.61 11.85
N ARG A 214 21.20 -4.95 11.70
CA ARG A 214 21.58 -5.86 12.78
C ARG A 214 23.00 -5.61 13.28
N ASN A 215 23.93 -5.30 12.39
CA ASN A 215 25.34 -5.03 12.76
C ASN A 215 25.52 -3.71 13.52
N GLU A 216 24.61 -2.75 13.36
CA GLU A 216 24.63 -1.48 14.09
C GLU A 216 24.13 -1.62 15.54
N VAL A 217 23.25 -2.57 15.82
CA VAL A 217 22.65 -2.76 17.14
C VAL A 217 23.45 -3.76 17.96
N LYS A 218 23.96 -3.32 19.11
CA LYS A 218 24.79 -4.15 20.01
C LYS A 218 23.94 -4.90 21.05
N GLY A 219 24.31 -6.14 21.33
CA GLY A 219 23.66 -7.00 22.32
C GLY A 219 23.15 -8.31 21.73
N THR A 220 22.42 -9.08 22.53
CA THR A 220 21.68 -10.26 22.05
C THR A 220 20.39 -9.78 21.39
N LEU A 221 20.26 -9.99 20.08
CA LEU A 221 19.14 -9.48 19.30
C LEU A 221 17.99 -10.49 19.22
N PRO A 222 16.74 -10.00 19.16
CA PRO A 222 15.58 -10.81 18.85
C PRO A 222 15.64 -11.35 17.41
N ASN A 223 14.90 -12.41 17.12
CA ASN A 223 14.87 -13.00 15.79
C ASN A 223 14.03 -12.15 14.82
N LEU A 224 14.50 -12.14 13.57
CA LEU A 224 13.79 -11.59 12.41
C LEU A 224 13.60 -12.71 11.40
N TYR A 225 12.40 -12.87 10.89
CA TYR A 225 12.04 -13.86 9.88
C TYR A 225 11.60 -13.15 8.60
N LEU A 226 12.17 -13.51 7.47
CA LEU A 226 11.84 -12.94 6.18
C LEU A 226 10.95 -13.90 5.38
N LEU A 227 9.71 -13.51 5.15
CA LEU A 227 8.82 -14.13 4.17
C LEU A 227 8.93 -13.34 2.86
N HIS A 228 9.70 -13.88 1.91
CA HIS A 228 9.91 -13.27 0.61
C HIS A 228 9.28 -14.14 -0.48
N GLY A 229 8.59 -13.52 -1.41
CA GLY A 229 7.85 -14.20 -2.45
C GLY A 229 6.41 -13.68 -2.55
N GLU A 230 5.68 -14.14 -3.52
CA GLU A 230 4.25 -13.88 -3.65
C GLU A 230 3.47 -14.90 -2.81
N LEU A 231 2.41 -14.44 -2.20
CA LEU A 231 1.45 -15.26 -1.48
C LEU A 231 0.08 -15.01 -2.09
N GLU A 232 -0.69 -16.07 -2.25
CA GLU A 232 -2.09 -15.97 -2.63
C GLU A 232 -2.93 -15.32 -1.51
N ASP A 233 -4.10 -14.75 -1.84
CA ASP A 233 -4.98 -14.11 -0.86
C ASP A 233 -5.32 -15.04 0.31
N THR A 234 -5.53 -16.33 0.04
CA THR A 234 -5.79 -17.35 1.07
C THR A 234 -4.60 -17.54 2.00
N GLN A 235 -3.38 -17.60 1.47
CA GLN A 235 -2.14 -17.71 2.25
C GLN A 235 -1.89 -16.44 3.07
N MET A 236 -2.19 -15.26 2.49
CA MET A 236 -2.14 -14.01 3.25
C MET A 236 -3.11 -14.02 4.42
N ASN A 237 -4.33 -14.53 4.22
CA ASN A 237 -5.30 -14.66 5.31
C ASN A 237 -4.83 -15.68 6.38
N TYR A 238 -4.19 -16.78 5.99
CA TYR A 238 -3.57 -17.73 6.95
C TYR A 238 -2.45 -17.07 7.74
N LEU A 239 -1.55 -16.33 7.08
CA LEU A 239 -0.50 -15.56 7.77
C LEU A 239 -1.09 -14.59 8.80
N TYR A 240 -2.12 -13.85 8.45
CA TYR A 240 -2.77 -12.91 9.36
C TYR A 240 -3.43 -13.60 10.56
N ASN A 241 -4.04 -14.75 10.33
CA ASN A 241 -4.73 -15.52 11.39
C ASN A 241 -3.79 -16.41 12.21
N HIS A 242 -2.60 -16.77 11.71
CA HIS A 242 -1.69 -17.70 12.38
C HIS A 242 -1.51 -17.37 13.86
N GLU A 243 -1.57 -18.42 14.73
CA GLU A 243 -1.59 -18.26 16.18
C GLU A 243 -0.38 -17.50 16.75
N LYS A 244 0.81 -17.65 16.14
CA LYS A 244 2.03 -16.94 16.56
C LYS A 244 2.05 -15.47 16.18
N VAL A 245 1.31 -15.06 15.15
CA VAL A 245 1.16 -13.66 14.75
C VAL A 245 0.18 -12.97 15.69
N LYS A 246 0.70 -12.19 16.63
CA LYS A 246 -0.10 -11.57 17.69
C LYS A 246 -0.44 -10.10 17.44
N ALA A 247 0.34 -9.40 16.64
CA ALA A 247 0.11 -7.99 16.31
C ALA A 247 0.82 -7.60 15.00
N MET A 248 0.32 -6.59 14.30
CA MET A 248 1.00 -6.00 13.15
C MET A 248 1.64 -4.66 13.53
N LEU A 249 2.81 -4.38 12.96
CA LEU A 249 3.50 -3.08 13.07
C LEU A 249 3.50 -2.37 11.72
N SER A 250 3.23 -1.06 11.73
CA SER A 250 3.39 -0.21 10.54
C SER A 250 3.83 1.20 10.96
N PHE A 251 5.08 1.56 10.67
CA PHE A 251 5.62 2.90 10.94
C PHE A 251 5.68 3.74 9.66
N THR A 252 4.75 3.49 8.76
CA THR A 252 4.65 4.22 7.50
C THR A 252 4.45 5.72 7.74
N LYS A 253 5.08 6.54 6.90
CA LYS A 253 4.86 8.00 6.90
C LYS A 253 3.50 8.38 6.34
N GLY A 254 2.85 7.46 5.64
CA GLY A 254 1.53 7.62 5.06
C GLY A 254 1.17 6.47 4.13
N GLU A 255 -0.13 6.26 3.98
CA GLU A 255 -0.73 5.28 3.09
C GLU A 255 -1.80 5.96 2.23
N GLY A 256 -1.87 5.59 0.96
CA GLY A 256 -2.99 6.00 0.12
C GLY A 256 -4.30 5.43 0.67
N PHE A 257 -4.33 4.12 0.94
CA PHE A 257 -5.45 3.44 1.59
C PHE A 257 -5.00 2.54 2.75
N GLY A 258 -3.91 1.80 2.58
CA GLY A 258 -3.38 0.90 3.61
C GLY A 258 -4.05 -0.47 3.62
N ARG A 259 -4.28 -1.07 2.46
CA ARG A 259 -4.92 -2.39 2.30
C ARG A 259 -4.42 -3.45 3.29
N PRO A 260 -3.11 -3.72 3.43
CA PRO A 260 -2.64 -4.74 4.37
C PRO A 260 -3.03 -4.48 5.82
N LEU A 261 -3.14 -3.20 6.21
CA LEU A 261 -3.54 -2.80 7.56
C LEU A 261 -5.02 -3.11 7.80
N LEU A 262 -5.87 -2.76 6.82
CA LEU A 262 -7.31 -3.06 6.87
C LEU A 262 -7.54 -4.58 6.88
N GLU A 263 -6.91 -5.31 5.95
CA GLU A 263 -7.02 -6.77 5.86
C GLU A 263 -6.63 -7.46 7.17
N PHE A 264 -5.51 -7.05 7.78
CA PHE A 264 -5.08 -7.58 9.07
C PHE A 264 -6.08 -7.30 10.19
N THR A 265 -6.67 -6.10 10.24
CA THR A 265 -7.63 -5.75 11.30
C THR A 265 -8.90 -6.59 11.27
N LEU A 266 -9.23 -7.20 10.12
CA LEU A 266 -10.36 -8.13 10.01
C LEU A 266 -10.16 -9.42 10.83
N THR A 267 -8.93 -9.75 11.21
CA THR A 267 -8.64 -10.88 12.15
C THR A 267 -8.88 -10.52 13.61
N ALA A 268 -9.30 -9.30 13.92
CA ALA A 268 -9.47 -8.76 15.27
C ALA A 268 -8.18 -8.73 16.12
N LYS A 269 -7.01 -8.86 15.49
CA LYS A 269 -5.71 -8.75 16.19
C LYS A 269 -5.23 -7.29 16.26
N PRO A 270 -4.39 -6.93 17.26
CA PRO A 270 -3.90 -5.58 17.44
C PRO A 270 -3.03 -5.07 16.27
N LEU A 271 -3.27 -3.84 15.85
CA LEU A 271 -2.45 -3.09 14.90
C LEU A 271 -1.81 -1.89 15.61
N LEU A 272 -0.48 -1.76 15.50
CA LEU A 272 0.28 -0.58 15.92
C LEU A 272 0.72 0.18 14.66
N ALA A 273 0.10 1.31 14.42
CA ALA A 273 0.41 2.19 13.30
C ALA A 273 0.79 3.59 13.78
N SER A 274 1.69 4.27 13.02
CA SER A 274 2.08 5.67 13.26
C SER A 274 1.04 6.64 12.71
#